data_d039bbc469b8cdd1f7906f4030c301f8
#
_entry.id   d039bbc469b8cdd1f7906f4030c301f8
#
_cell.length_a   1.000
_cell.length_b   1.000
_cell.length_c   1.000
_cell.angle_alpha   90.00
_cell.angle_beta   90.00
_cell.angle_gamma   90.00
#
_symmetry.space_group_name_H-M   'P 1'
#
loop_
_entity.id
_entity.type
_entity.pdbx_description
1 polymer ?
#
loop_
_entity_poly.entity_id
_entity_poly.type
_entity_poly.pdbx_seq_one_letter_code
_entity_poly.pdbx_strand_id
1 'polypeptide(L)'
;MPLIVAGAIEATKEMNDADKAAALTATARQVMDQMPPRENPRVNKSLDSVHASGPLGRAHCVIHGNSNYKQTGLMQAYAAYSLLQQPPRRVGFASGCQAFGHHELLGVLRTFGLVSSPVLTTQD
;
A
#
# COMPACT_ATOMS: atom_id res chain seq x y z
N MET A 1 -8.20 -9.28 7.35
CA MET A 1 -7.46 -9.59 6.11
C MET A 1 -6.06 -10.20 6.34
N PRO A 2 -5.12 -9.62 7.12
CA PRO A 2 -3.79 -10.21 7.31
C PRO A 2 -3.79 -11.65 7.83
N LEU A 3 -4.71 -11.98 8.74
CA LEU A 3 -4.82 -13.33 9.35
C LEU A 3 -5.25 -14.42 8.36
N ILE A 4 -6.10 -14.08 7.38
CA ILE A 4 -6.56 -15.04 6.35
C ILE A 4 -5.40 -15.37 5.40
N VAL A 5 -4.63 -14.37 4.99
CA VAL A 5 -3.47 -14.56 4.11
C VAL A 5 -2.37 -15.34 4.82
N ALA A 6 -2.04 -15.00 6.06
CA ALA A 6 -1.05 -15.72 6.85
C ALA A 6 -1.45 -17.18 7.08
N GLY A 7 -2.72 -17.45 7.38
CA GLY A 7 -3.25 -18.81 7.52
C GLY A 7 -3.18 -19.60 6.22
N ALA A 8 -3.48 -18.99 5.08
CA ALA A 8 -3.40 -19.63 3.77
C ALA A 8 -1.94 -19.96 3.38
N ILE A 9 -1.00 -19.06 3.66
CA ILE A 9 0.42 -19.30 3.41
C ILE A 9 0.95 -20.47 4.25
N GLU A 10 0.63 -20.51 5.55
CA GLU A 10 1.07 -21.58 6.43
C GLU A 10 0.45 -22.94 6.04
N ALA A 11 -0.84 -22.97 5.73
CA ALA A 11 -1.55 -24.18 5.28
C ALA A 11 -1.02 -24.75 3.95
N THR A 12 -0.40 -23.92 3.11
CA THR A 12 0.12 -24.34 1.80
C THR A 12 1.64 -24.57 1.78
N LYS A 13 2.32 -24.43 2.92
CA LYS A 13 3.78 -24.41 3.03
C LYS A 13 4.45 -25.71 2.55
N GLU A 14 3.81 -26.86 2.81
CA GLU A 14 4.32 -28.18 2.48
C GLU A 14 3.73 -28.77 1.18
N MET A 15 2.89 -28.01 0.47
CA MET A 15 2.29 -28.44 -0.79
C MET A 15 3.26 -28.28 -1.95
N ASN A 16 3.14 -29.12 -2.98
CA ASN A 16 3.82 -28.90 -4.24
C ASN A 16 3.29 -27.65 -4.94
N ASP A 17 4.04 -27.10 -5.90
CA ASP A 17 3.73 -25.80 -6.53
C ASP A 17 2.37 -25.78 -7.24
N ALA A 18 1.93 -26.89 -7.84
CA ALA A 18 0.64 -26.96 -8.54
C ALA A 18 -0.53 -26.93 -7.54
N ASP A 19 -0.46 -27.73 -6.49
CA ASP A 19 -1.49 -27.79 -5.45
C ASP A 19 -1.54 -26.49 -4.65
N LYS A 20 -0.38 -25.89 -4.38
CA LYS A 20 -0.27 -24.58 -3.75
C LYS A 20 -0.94 -23.49 -4.57
N ALA A 21 -0.67 -23.45 -5.88
CA ALA A 21 -1.30 -22.49 -6.79
C ALA A 21 -2.82 -22.67 -6.85
N ALA A 22 -3.29 -23.92 -6.88
CA ALA A 22 -4.72 -24.23 -6.87
C ALA A 22 -5.39 -23.79 -5.54
N ALA A 23 -4.78 -24.11 -4.40
CA ALA A 23 -5.28 -23.72 -3.08
C ALA A 23 -5.32 -22.20 -2.89
N LEU A 24 -4.27 -21.50 -3.29
CA LEU A 24 -4.21 -20.02 -3.24
C LEU A 24 -5.25 -19.39 -4.17
N THR A 25 -5.45 -19.97 -5.37
CA THR A 25 -6.48 -19.50 -6.30
C THR A 25 -7.87 -19.72 -5.74
N ALA A 26 -8.15 -20.86 -5.12
CA ALA A 26 -9.43 -21.14 -4.47
C ALA A 26 -9.70 -20.17 -3.31
N THR A 27 -8.69 -19.90 -2.49
CA THR A 27 -8.76 -18.90 -1.41
C THR A 27 -8.99 -17.50 -1.95
N ALA A 28 -8.30 -17.11 -3.02
CA ALA A 28 -8.47 -15.79 -3.65
C ALA A 28 -9.88 -15.60 -4.23
N ARG A 29 -10.50 -16.66 -4.77
CA ARG A 29 -11.90 -16.63 -5.25
C ARG A 29 -12.92 -16.48 -4.14
N GLN A 30 -12.58 -16.85 -2.92
CA GLN A 30 -13.42 -16.63 -1.73
C GLN A 30 -13.27 -15.22 -1.16
N VAL A 31 -12.20 -14.53 -1.51
CA VAL A 31 -12.03 -13.09 -1.21
C VAL A 31 -12.97 -12.33 -2.14
N MET A 32 -14.02 -11.87 -1.57
CA MET A 32 -15.25 -11.33 -2.08
C MET A 32 -15.10 -10.19 -3.06
N ASP A 33 -15.92 -10.18 -4.05
CA ASP A 33 -16.32 -9.06 -4.89
C ASP A 33 -17.26 -8.05 -4.17
N GLN A 34 -17.37 -8.12 -2.84
CA GLN A 34 -18.16 -7.15 -2.08
C GLN A 34 -17.44 -5.81 -2.01
N MET A 35 -18.21 -4.76 -2.22
CA MET A 35 -17.76 -3.39 -1.94
C MET A 35 -17.21 -3.30 -0.52
N PRO A 36 -16.02 -2.71 -0.34
CA PRO A 36 -15.48 -2.51 1.00
C PRO A 36 -16.44 -1.68 1.84
N PRO A 37 -16.55 -1.95 3.15
CA PRO A 37 -17.42 -1.20 4.03
C PRO A 37 -17.04 0.29 3.99
N ARG A 38 -18.04 1.16 4.17
CA ARG A 38 -17.83 2.60 4.24
C ARG A 38 -16.87 2.93 5.37
N GLU A 39 -15.73 3.53 5.03
CA GLU A 39 -14.71 3.85 6.01
C GLU A 39 -15.08 5.06 6.86
N ASN A 40 -14.81 4.93 8.17
CA ASN A 40 -14.89 6.01 9.12
C ASN A 40 -13.45 6.44 9.51
N PRO A 41 -12.98 7.65 9.15
CA PRO A 41 -11.63 8.10 9.42
C PRO A 41 -11.28 8.21 10.91
N ARG A 42 -12.29 8.23 11.80
CA ARG A 42 -12.06 8.22 13.25
C ARG A 42 -11.71 6.83 13.79
N VAL A 43 -12.16 5.79 13.10
CA VAL A 43 -12.01 4.38 13.52
C VAL A 43 -11.00 3.65 12.65
N ASN A 44 -11.09 3.83 11.32
CA ASN A 44 -10.22 3.16 10.37
C ASN A 44 -8.86 3.86 10.31
N LYS A 45 -7.97 3.50 11.22
CA LYS A 45 -6.59 4.01 11.29
C LYS A 45 -5.63 3.06 10.60
N SER A 46 -4.55 3.62 10.06
CA SER A 46 -3.42 2.87 9.53
C SER A 46 -2.11 3.37 10.12
N LEU A 47 -1.14 2.50 10.17
CA LEU A 47 0.23 2.80 10.56
C LEU A 47 1.16 2.12 9.55
N ASP A 48 1.90 2.92 8.82
CA ASP A 48 2.95 2.44 7.93
C ASP A 48 4.30 2.64 8.62
N SER A 49 5.03 1.55 8.81
CA SER A 49 6.32 1.52 9.48
C SER A 49 7.34 0.87 8.55
N VAL A 50 8.29 1.65 8.09
CA VAL A 50 9.28 1.23 7.09
C VAL A 50 10.68 1.37 7.67
N HIS A 51 11.44 0.27 7.65
CA HIS A 51 12.82 0.22 8.08
C HIS A 51 13.74 0.06 6.87
N ALA A 52 14.80 0.82 6.84
CA ALA A 52 15.87 0.69 5.86
C ALA A 52 17.21 0.58 6.60
N SER A 53 18.11 -0.27 6.08
CA SER A 53 19.47 -0.41 6.60
C SER A 53 20.46 -0.48 5.44
N GLY A 54 21.63 0.10 5.63
CA GLY A 54 22.72 0.12 4.67
C GLY A 54 24.07 0.25 5.37
N PRO A 55 25.17 0.27 4.58
CA PRO A 55 26.53 0.37 5.12
C PRO A 55 26.78 1.65 5.94
N LEU A 56 26.01 2.71 5.69
CA LEU A 56 26.19 4.03 6.31
C LEU A 56 25.21 4.31 7.47
N GLY A 57 24.35 3.34 7.82
CA GLY A 57 23.42 3.55 8.93
C GLY A 57 22.05 2.91 8.71
N ARG A 58 21.11 3.28 9.56
CA ARG A 58 19.73 2.79 9.57
C ARG A 58 18.75 3.95 9.58
N ALA A 59 17.59 3.74 8.95
CA ALA A 59 16.50 4.70 8.98
C ALA A 59 15.18 3.99 9.27
N HIS A 60 14.33 4.67 10.02
CA HIS A 60 12.97 4.22 10.30
C HIS A 60 12.01 5.35 10.00
N CYS A 61 11.03 5.09 9.15
CA CYS A 61 9.99 6.04 8.77
C CYS A 61 8.63 5.53 9.24
N VAL A 62 7.88 6.39 9.89
CA VAL A 62 6.52 6.10 10.37
C VAL A 62 5.56 7.12 9.78
N ILE A 63 4.45 6.63 9.23
CA ILE A 63 3.35 7.44 8.71
C ILE A 63 2.05 6.95 9.33
N HIS A 64 1.33 7.82 10.01
CA HIS A 64 -0.02 7.54 10.49
C HIS A 64 -1.03 7.93 9.42
N GLY A 65 -2.00 7.07 9.18
CA GLY A 65 -3.05 7.31 8.20
C GLY A 65 -4.43 6.90 8.68
N ASN A 66 -5.38 7.10 7.80
CA ASN A 66 -6.76 6.65 7.98
C ASN A 66 -7.40 6.31 6.64
N SER A 67 -8.48 5.52 6.67
CA SER A 67 -9.32 5.27 5.49
C SER A 67 -8.54 4.77 4.26
N ASN A 68 -7.92 3.60 4.35
CA ASN A 68 -7.03 3.05 3.33
C ASN A 68 -7.66 2.95 1.93
N TYR A 69 -8.95 2.61 1.85
CA TYR A 69 -9.64 2.56 0.55
C TYR A 69 -9.85 3.95 -0.05
N LYS A 70 -10.09 4.98 0.79
CA LYS A 70 -10.12 6.37 0.32
C LYS A 70 -8.75 6.83 -0.16
N GLN A 71 -7.67 6.43 0.53
CA GLN A 71 -6.31 6.70 0.08
C GLN A 71 -6.09 6.10 -1.31
N THR A 72 -6.46 4.82 -1.51
CA THR A 72 -6.35 4.14 -2.80
C THR A 72 -7.14 4.86 -3.89
N GLY A 73 -8.39 5.19 -3.63
CA GLY A 73 -9.25 5.90 -4.59
C GLY A 73 -8.70 7.28 -4.95
N LEU A 74 -8.23 8.05 -3.96
CA LEU A 74 -7.63 9.36 -4.20
C LEU A 74 -6.33 9.26 -5.02
N MET A 75 -5.49 8.26 -4.72
CA MET A 75 -4.26 8.03 -5.46
C MET A 75 -4.53 7.68 -6.93
N GLN A 76 -5.52 6.85 -7.20
CA GLN A 76 -5.93 6.51 -8.56
C GLN A 76 -6.48 7.74 -9.31
N ALA A 77 -7.34 8.53 -8.65
CA ALA A 77 -7.87 9.77 -9.22
C ALA A 77 -6.77 10.78 -9.52
N TYR A 78 -5.81 10.95 -8.60
CA TYR A 78 -4.66 11.82 -8.80
C TYR A 78 -3.77 11.34 -9.95
N ALA A 79 -3.50 10.03 -10.03
CA ALA A 79 -2.72 9.45 -11.12
C ALA A 79 -3.38 9.71 -12.49
N ALA A 80 -4.69 9.45 -12.59
CA ALA A 80 -5.44 9.73 -13.81
C ALA A 80 -5.41 11.21 -14.18
N TYR A 81 -5.65 12.11 -13.23
CA TYR A 81 -5.57 13.55 -13.44
C TYR A 81 -4.17 13.98 -13.90
N SER A 82 -3.12 13.49 -13.24
CA SER A 82 -1.73 13.84 -13.56
C SER A 82 -1.35 13.43 -14.97
N LEU A 83 -1.78 12.24 -15.43
CA LEU A 83 -1.52 11.74 -16.78
C LEU A 83 -2.19 12.59 -17.87
N LEU A 84 -3.27 13.29 -17.54
CA LEU A 84 -3.92 14.23 -18.46
C LEU A 84 -3.16 15.57 -18.58
N GLN A 85 -2.33 15.90 -17.59
CA GLN A 85 -1.59 17.16 -17.55
C GLN A 85 -0.17 17.04 -18.10
N GLN A 86 0.50 15.93 -17.82
CA GLN A 86 1.89 15.71 -18.18
C GLN A 86 2.24 14.22 -18.24
N PRO A 87 3.25 13.83 -19.03
CA PRO A 87 3.73 12.45 -19.03
C PRO A 87 4.29 12.07 -17.66
N PRO A 88 4.18 10.79 -17.26
CA PRO A 88 4.74 10.31 -15.99
C PRO A 88 6.28 10.37 -16.04
N ARG A 89 6.92 10.43 -14.86
CA ARG A 89 8.39 10.41 -14.73
C ARG A 89 9.01 9.11 -15.29
N ARG A 90 8.25 8.04 -15.26
CA ARG A 90 8.64 6.74 -15.78
C ARG A 90 7.49 6.09 -16.55
N VAL A 91 7.79 5.57 -17.73
CA VAL A 91 6.84 4.84 -18.60
C VAL A 91 7.05 3.34 -18.45
N GLY A 92 6.02 2.55 -18.74
CA GLY A 92 6.02 1.09 -18.61
C GLY A 92 5.66 0.64 -17.21
N PHE A 93 6.12 -0.55 -16.82
CA PHE A 93 5.86 -1.07 -15.48
C PHE A 93 6.62 -0.26 -14.42
N ALA A 94 5.88 0.47 -13.60
CA ALA A 94 6.43 1.35 -12.57
C ALA A 94 5.52 1.41 -11.34
N SER A 95 6.12 1.59 -10.15
CA SER A 95 5.34 1.93 -8.96
C SER A 95 4.79 3.35 -9.06
N GLY A 96 3.74 3.67 -8.30
CA GLY A 96 3.21 5.02 -8.22
C GLY A 96 4.28 6.06 -7.86
N CYS A 97 5.18 5.73 -6.94
CA CYS A 97 6.29 6.60 -6.55
C CYS A 97 7.29 6.85 -7.69
N GLN A 98 7.56 5.84 -8.53
CA GLN A 98 8.42 5.99 -9.69
C GLN A 98 7.77 6.81 -10.80
N ALA A 99 6.45 6.68 -10.98
CA ALA A 99 5.71 7.38 -12.02
C ALA A 99 5.41 8.85 -11.67
N PHE A 100 5.04 9.12 -10.41
CA PHE A 100 4.53 10.43 -9.99
C PHE A 100 5.39 11.13 -8.92
N GLY A 101 6.26 10.41 -8.21
CA GLY A 101 7.06 10.90 -7.11
C GLY A 101 6.38 10.73 -5.75
N HIS A 102 7.16 10.29 -4.76
CA HIS A 102 6.63 10.01 -3.42
C HIS A 102 6.23 11.27 -2.65
N HIS A 103 6.92 12.38 -2.85
CA HIS A 103 6.59 13.66 -2.20
C HIS A 103 5.24 14.18 -2.66
N GLU A 104 4.96 14.13 -3.96
CA GLU A 104 3.71 14.56 -4.54
C GLU A 104 2.55 13.69 -4.04
N LEU A 105 2.72 12.37 -4.07
CA LEU A 105 1.69 11.44 -3.63
C LEU A 105 1.36 11.61 -2.13
N LEU A 106 2.38 11.72 -1.28
CA LEU A 106 2.19 11.99 0.15
C LEU A 106 1.58 13.37 0.37
N GLY A 107 1.98 14.37 -0.40
CA GLY A 107 1.43 15.73 -0.37
C GLY A 107 -0.07 15.74 -0.64
N VAL A 108 -0.52 15.03 -1.67
CA VAL A 108 -1.94 14.88 -2.00
C VAL A 108 -2.70 14.22 -0.85
N LEU A 109 -2.24 13.08 -0.36
CA LEU A 109 -2.88 12.39 0.76
C LEU A 109 -2.97 13.25 2.02
N ARG A 110 -1.93 14.04 2.31
CA ARG A 110 -1.90 14.97 3.45
C ARG A 110 -2.89 16.12 3.29
N THR A 111 -2.98 16.69 2.10
CA THR A 111 -3.93 17.76 1.80
C THR A 111 -5.38 17.34 2.08
N PHE A 112 -5.69 16.08 1.85
CA PHE A 112 -7.01 15.51 2.15
C PHE A 112 -7.13 14.92 3.57
N GLY A 113 -6.11 15.11 4.42
CA GLY A 113 -6.13 14.64 5.81
C GLY A 113 -6.11 13.12 5.97
N LEU A 114 -5.65 12.39 4.96
CA LEU A 114 -5.63 10.92 4.96
C LEU A 114 -4.35 10.34 5.55
N VAL A 115 -3.24 11.08 5.54
CA VAL A 115 -1.98 10.70 6.20
C VAL A 115 -1.36 11.87 6.94
N SER A 116 -0.56 11.57 7.97
CA SER A 116 0.27 12.54 8.68
C SER A 116 1.54 12.87 7.90
N SER A 117 2.30 13.86 8.39
CA SER A 117 3.70 14.00 7.97
C SER A 117 4.50 12.75 8.36
N PRO A 118 5.38 12.26 7.48
CA PRO A 118 6.30 11.20 7.84
C PRO A 118 7.20 11.61 9.02
N VAL A 119 7.38 10.70 9.97
CA VAL A 119 8.36 10.84 11.05
C VAL A 119 9.55 9.96 10.71
N LEU A 120 10.71 10.56 10.47
CA LEU A 120 11.94 9.87 10.12
C LEU A 120 12.91 9.90 11.30
N THR A 121 13.40 8.74 11.69
CA THR A 121 14.46 8.56 12.68
C THR A 121 15.65 7.91 11.99
N THR A 122 16.85 8.49 12.11
CA THR A 122 18.09 7.94 11.60
C THR A 122 19.03 7.56 12.74
N GLN A 123 19.80 6.50 12.54
CA GLN A 123 20.86 6.03 13.43
C GLN A 123 22.10 5.76 12.57
N ASP A 124 23.17 6.38 12.94
CA ASP A 124 24.52 6.20 12.34
C ASP A 124 25.17 4.93 12.88
#